data_ff9a55c7360cc7f30d4e33fefc4c8a69
#
_entry.id   ff9a55c7360cc7f30d4e33fefc4c8a69
#
_cell.length_a   1.000
_cell.length_b   1.000
_cell.length_c   1.000
_cell.angle_alpha   90.00
_cell.angle_beta   90.00
_cell.angle_gamma   90.00
#
_symmetry.space_group_name_H-M   'P 1'
#
loop_
_entity.id
_entity.type
_entity.pdbx_description
1 polymer ?
#
loop_
_entity_poly.entity_id
_entity_poly.type
_entity_poly.pdbx_seq_one_letter_code
_entity_poly.pdbx_strand_id
1 'polypeptide(L)'
;MNQARDPAVVELRDVRLNFEEKEVLEGVSLRVETLDRLVIMGQSGSGKSTILRLILGILPPTSGGVFFKQFEISRLRRRKLQHIRTQMGMVYQYSALLSSRTVRDNVALPLEELTDKTRAEIDQAVDQKLEMVGMLDVKEQMPSELSGGMRKRISLARALVMEPELILFDEPSAGLDPVISSVIDELIISLTEQSKVTSVIVTHEMDSAFRIGTRMAMLYQGKIIEQGTPEEMKRSENPVVAQFLSGSTEGPILEGSQDAIATK
;
A
#
# COMPACT_ATOMS: atom_id res chain seq x y z
N MET A 1 22.06 5.36 -26.41
CA MET A 1 20.86 6.21 -26.51
C MET A 1 20.12 6.06 -25.17
N ASN A 2 20.17 7.12 -24.33
CA ASN A 2 19.46 7.15 -23.05
C ASN A 2 17.97 7.32 -23.39
N GLN A 3 17.18 6.25 -23.39
CA GLN A 3 15.74 6.37 -23.38
C GLN A 3 15.40 7.11 -22.08
N ALA A 4 14.86 8.31 -22.17
CA ALA A 4 14.28 9.02 -21.05
C ALA A 4 13.21 8.08 -20.46
N ARG A 5 13.51 7.44 -19.32
CA ARG A 5 12.53 6.63 -18.58
C ARG A 5 11.40 7.55 -18.19
N ASP A 6 10.17 7.11 -18.37
CA ASP A 6 9.00 7.84 -17.87
C ASP A 6 9.21 8.19 -16.39
N PRO A 7 8.79 9.40 -15.97
CA PRO A 7 8.97 9.79 -14.57
C PRO A 7 8.23 8.82 -13.66
N ALA A 8 8.95 8.25 -12.69
CA ALA A 8 8.35 7.39 -11.68
C ALA A 8 7.26 8.13 -10.90
N VAL A 9 6.18 7.43 -10.56
CA VAL A 9 5.13 7.98 -9.68
C VAL A 9 5.65 8.10 -8.26
N VAL A 10 6.40 7.08 -7.78
CA VAL A 10 7.08 7.10 -6.49
C VAL A 10 8.53 6.68 -6.66
N GLU A 11 9.43 7.38 -5.97
CA GLU A 11 10.84 7.00 -5.92
C GLU A 11 11.40 7.20 -4.51
N LEU A 12 12.02 6.17 -3.97
CA LEU A 12 12.85 6.22 -2.77
C LEU A 12 14.32 6.13 -3.21
N ARG A 13 15.16 7.05 -2.70
CA ARG A 13 16.60 7.11 -3.02
C ARG A 13 17.42 7.02 -1.76
N ASP A 14 18.07 5.89 -1.55
CA ASP A 14 18.94 5.59 -0.40
C ASP A 14 18.30 6.00 0.94
N VAL A 15 17.04 5.61 1.13
CA VAL A 15 16.23 6.01 2.28
C VAL A 15 16.67 5.23 3.51
N ARG A 16 17.08 5.94 4.55
CA ARG A 16 17.34 5.41 5.89
C ARG A 16 16.33 5.97 6.87
N LEU A 17 15.91 5.13 7.80
CA LEU A 17 15.02 5.56 8.88
C LEU A 17 15.41 4.88 10.18
N ASN A 18 15.68 5.71 11.19
CA ASN A 18 15.97 5.27 12.55
C ASN A 18 14.87 5.77 13.49
N PHE A 19 14.43 4.92 14.41
CA PHE A 19 13.68 5.32 15.58
C PHE A 19 14.58 5.14 16.79
N GLU A 20 14.99 6.26 17.39
CA GLU A 20 15.98 6.28 18.47
C GLU A 20 17.27 5.54 18.04
N GLU A 21 17.61 4.43 18.70
CA GLU A 21 18.78 3.62 18.37
C GLU A 21 18.50 2.48 17.36
N LYS A 22 17.21 2.26 16.98
CA LYS A 22 16.85 1.16 16.09
C LYS A 22 16.78 1.64 14.64
N GLU A 23 17.66 1.13 13.78
CA GLU A 23 17.56 1.30 12.33
C GLU A 23 16.45 0.38 11.79
N VAL A 24 15.46 0.98 11.10
CA VAL A 24 14.30 0.28 10.53
C VAL A 24 14.41 0.15 9.03
N LEU A 25 14.99 1.15 8.37
CA LEU A 25 15.30 1.10 6.94
C LEU A 25 16.76 1.49 6.72
N GLU A 26 17.47 0.69 5.94
CA GLU A 26 18.92 0.80 5.74
C GLU A 26 19.26 0.96 4.25
N GLY A 27 19.09 2.18 3.72
CA GLY A 27 19.46 2.51 2.34
C GLY A 27 18.46 1.97 1.30
N VAL A 28 17.16 2.03 1.58
CA VAL A 28 16.12 1.56 0.67
C VAL A 28 16.06 2.43 -0.57
N SER A 29 16.24 1.79 -1.74
CA SER A 29 16.03 2.39 -3.05
C SER A 29 14.96 1.60 -3.81
N LEU A 30 13.90 2.30 -4.22
CA LEU A 30 12.72 1.70 -4.84
C LEU A 30 12.12 2.67 -5.84
N ARG A 31 11.68 2.16 -6.98
CA ARG A 31 11.05 2.95 -8.02
C ARG A 31 9.74 2.31 -8.46
N VAL A 32 8.65 3.10 -8.50
CA VAL A 32 7.31 2.69 -8.90
C VAL A 32 6.95 3.44 -10.17
N GLU A 33 6.77 2.72 -11.26
CA GLU A 33 6.41 3.29 -12.54
C GLU A 33 4.89 3.52 -12.62
N THR A 34 4.48 4.32 -13.61
CA THR A 34 3.04 4.54 -13.88
C THR A 34 2.34 3.20 -14.17
N LEU A 35 1.18 2.99 -13.57
CA LEU A 35 0.35 1.79 -13.68
C LEU A 35 0.95 0.50 -13.09
N ASP A 36 2.11 0.57 -12.43
CA ASP A 36 2.60 -0.55 -11.64
C ASP A 36 1.62 -0.91 -10.52
N ARG A 37 1.48 -2.21 -10.27
CA ARG A 37 1.04 -2.76 -8.99
C ARG A 37 2.27 -3.36 -8.32
N LEU A 38 3.05 -2.49 -7.64
CA LEU A 38 4.25 -2.93 -6.93
C LEU A 38 3.88 -3.56 -5.59
N VAL A 39 4.21 -4.82 -5.40
CA VAL A 39 4.07 -5.50 -4.11
C VAL A 39 5.39 -5.51 -3.36
N ILE A 40 5.39 -4.97 -2.15
CA ILE A 40 6.51 -5.06 -1.20
C ILE A 40 6.20 -6.17 -0.21
N MET A 41 6.92 -7.27 -0.31
CA MET A 41 6.79 -8.42 0.58
C MET A 41 7.92 -8.48 1.61
N GLY A 42 7.73 -9.24 2.67
CA GLY A 42 8.72 -9.43 3.72
C GLY A 42 8.08 -9.77 5.07
N GLN A 43 8.91 -10.18 6.02
CA GLN A 43 8.47 -10.58 7.36
C GLN A 43 7.70 -9.47 8.08
N SER A 44 6.88 -9.86 9.07
CA SER A 44 6.26 -8.90 9.98
C SER A 44 7.35 -8.09 10.70
N GLY A 45 7.16 -6.78 10.80
CA GLY A 45 8.13 -5.88 11.42
C GLY A 45 9.34 -5.50 10.56
N SER A 46 9.44 -5.94 9.30
CA SER A 46 10.56 -5.59 8.40
C SER A 46 10.58 -4.12 7.93
N GLY A 47 9.54 -3.34 8.20
CA GLY A 47 9.46 -1.93 7.79
C GLY A 47 8.52 -1.65 6.61
N LYS A 48 7.73 -2.61 6.13
CA LYS A 48 6.82 -2.44 4.98
C LYS A 48 5.84 -1.27 5.15
N SER A 49 5.05 -1.26 6.22
CA SER A 49 4.11 -0.16 6.51
C SER A 49 4.83 1.17 6.75
N THR A 50 6.09 1.12 7.18
CA THR A 50 6.95 2.31 7.33
C THR A 50 7.24 2.96 5.98
N ILE A 51 7.48 2.15 4.94
CA ILE A 51 7.64 2.66 3.56
C ILE A 51 6.38 3.42 3.11
N LEU A 52 5.18 2.88 3.37
CA LEU A 52 3.94 3.58 3.03
C LEU A 52 3.80 4.92 3.77
N ARG A 53 4.18 4.95 5.06
CA ARG A 53 4.15 6.20 5.86
C ARG A 53 5.15 7.24 5.36
N LEU A 54 6.30 6.81 4.86
CA LEU A 54 7.30 7.68 4.21
C LEU A 54 6.75 8.26 2.89
N ILE A 55 6.11 7.43 2.05
CA ILE A 55 5.47 7.86 0.79
C ILE A 55 4.35 8.87 1.07
N LEU A 56 3.56 8.67 2.13
CA LEU A 56 2.54 9.64 2.56
C LEU A 56 3.12 10.91 3.21
N GLY A 57 4.43 10.94 3.48
CA GLY A 57 5.06 12.04 4.22
C GLY A 57 4.57 12.16 5.66
N ILE A 58 4.07 11.06 6.25
CA ILE A 58 3.71 11.00 7.69
C ILE A 58 4.98 10.93 8.53
N LEU A 59 5.98 10.20 8.03
CA LEU A 59 7.31 10.10 8.61
C LEU A 59 8.32 10.76 7.68
N PRO A 60 9.24 11.60 8.18
CA PRO A 60 10.41 12.02 7.43
C PRO A 60 11.48 10.92 7.47
N PRO A 61 12.27 10.70 6.41
CA PRO A 61 13.43 9.83 6.48
C PRO A 61 14.53 10.47 7.34
N THR A 62 15.39 9.64 7.96
CA THR A 62 16.59 10.12 8.65
C THR A 62 17.64 10.62 7.64
N SER A 63 17.77 9.95 6.49
CA SER A 63 18.56 10.37 5.34
C SER A 63 17.99 9.78 4.05
N GLY A 64 18.52 10.22 2.90
CA GLY A 64 17.98 9.89 1.59
C GLY A 64 16.78 10.76 1.23
N GLY A 65 16.04 10.37 0.19
CA GLY A 65 14.91 11.16 -0.32
C GLY A 65 13.73 10.30 -0.75
N VAL A 66 12.52 10.78 -0.47
CA VAL A 66 11.26 10.18 -0.92
C VAL A 66 10.57 11.15 -1.86
N PHE A 67 10.26 10.69 -3.06
CA PHE A 67 9.71 11.51 -4.12
C PHE A 67 8.35 10.97 -4.57
N PHE A 68 7.41 11.88 -4.76
CA PHE A 68 6.19 11.66 -5.54
C PHE A 68 6.30 12.49 -6.82
N LYS A 69 6.43 11.81 -7.95
CA LYS A 69 6.81 12.44 -9.21
C LYS A 69 8.10 13.27 -9.04
N GLN A 70 8.08 14.54 -9.39
CA GLN A 70 9.23 15.45 -9.23
C GLN A 70 9.36 16.08 -7.83
N PHE A 71 8.42 15.81 -6.92
CA PHE A 71 8.38 16.47 -5.62
C PHE A 71 9.02 15.63 -4.52
N GLU A 72 10.07 16.12 -3.89
CA GLU A 72 10.66 15.51 -2.70
C GLU A 72 9.76 15.77 -1.48
N ILE A 73 9.04 14.73 -1.04
CA ILE A 73 7.97 14.81 -0.03
C ILE A 73 8.48 15.38 1.29
N SER A 74 9.66 14.96 1.75
CA SER A 74 10.24 15.37 3.03
C SER A 74 10.58 16.86 3.10
N ARG A 75 10.73 17.54 1.95
CA ARG A 75 11.06 18.97 1.86
C ARG A 75 9.86 19.87 1.62
N LEU A 76 8.67 19.29 1.49
CA LEU A 76 7.47 20.06 1.18
C LEU A 76 6.96 20.81 2.41
N ARG A 77 6.51 22.04 2.21
CA ARG A 77 5.72 22.76 3.21
C ARG A 77 4.35 22.09 3.38
N ARG A 78 3.79 22.13 4.60
CA ARG A 78 2.54 21.47 4.99
C ARG A 78 1.41 21.63 3.94
N ARG A 79 1.18 22.84 3.44
CA ARG A 79 0.10 23.11 2.46
C ARG A 79 0.32 22.36 1.14
N LYS A 80 1.56 22.30 0.64
CA LYS A 80 1.89 21.59 -0.61
C LYS A 80 1.83 20.07 -0.40
N LEU A 81 2.27 19.58 0.75
CA LEU A 81 2.16 18.18 1.11
C LEU A 81 0.68 17.74 1.20
N GLN A 82 -0.19 18.54 1.81
CA GLN A 82 -1.63 18.24 1.83
C GLN A 82 -2.20 18.14 0.41
N HIS A 83 -1.87 19.07 -0.49
CA HIS A 83 -2.29 19.00 -1.89
C HIS A 83 -1.78 17.74 -2.60
N ILE A 84 -0.54 17.30 -2.35
CA ILE A 84 -0.02 16.04 -2.91
C ILE A 84 -0.77 14.83 -2.33
N ARG A 85 -1.12 14.84 -1.05
CA ARG A 85 -1.89 13.75 -0.43
C ARG A 85 -3.29 13.57 -1.02
N THR A 86 -3.90 14.61 -1.61
CA THR A 86 -5.18 14.44 -2.32
C THR A 86 -5.05 13.59 -3.59
N GLN A 87 -3.82 13.43 -4.11
CA GLN A 87 -3.51 12.56 -5.25
C GLN A 87 -3.15 11.12 -4.81
N MET A 88 -3.24 10.82 -3.53
CA MET A 88 -2.91 9.52 -2.94
C MET A 88 -4.11 8.97 -2.16
N GLY A 89 -4.49 7.73 -2.45
CA GLY A 89 -5.43 6.96 -1.63
C GLY A 89 -4.69 6.05 -0.66
N MET A 90 -5.31 5.73 0.48
CA MET A 90 -4.77 4.77 1.44
C MET A 90 -5.83 3.79 1.91
N VAL A 91 -5.52 2.50 1.81
CA VAL A 91 -6.30 1.38 2.34
C VAL A 91 -5.52 0.75 3.49
N TYR A 92 -6.08 0.85 4.70
CA TYR A 92 -5.45 0.34 5.92
C TYR A 92 -5.84 -1.11 6.20
N GLN A 93 -4.98 -1.81 6.91
CA GLN A 93 -5.17 -3.20 7.32
C GLN A 93 -6.53 -3.45 8.00
N TYR A 94 -6.99 -2.55 8.86
CA TYR A 94 -8.28 -2.66 9.55
C TYR A 94 -9.35 -1.72 8.96
N SER A 95 -9.26 -1.40 7.65
CA SER A 95 -10.18 -0.53 6.91
C SER A 95 -10.27 0.91 7.41
N ALA A 96 -10.00 1.19 8.68
CA ALA A 96 -10.03 2.51 9.32
C ALA A 96 -11.31 3.31 9.02
N LEU A 97 -12.47 2.64 8.96
CA LEU A 97 -13.77 3.30 8.85
C LEU A 97 -14.15 3.93 10.20
N LEU A 98 -14.71 5.13 10.13
CA LEU A 98 -15.23 5.82 11.31
C LEU A 98 -16.53 5.14 11.76
N SER A 99 -16.52 4.54 12.96
CA SER A 99 -17.65 3.79 13.51
C SER A 99 -18.89 4.65 13.81
N SER A 100 -18.71 5.95 13.91
CA SER A 100 -19.78 6.93 14.14
C SER A 100 -20.42 7.49 12.87
N ARG A 101 -19.99 7.03 11.69
CA ARG A 101 -20.46 7.48 10.38
C ARG A 101 -20.99 6.31 9.57
N THR A 102 -22.00 6.55 8.74
CA THR A 102 -22.50 5.56 7.78
C THR A 102 -21.44 5.20 6.74
N VAL A 103 -21.71 4.19 5.94
CA VAL A 103 -20.89 3.83 4.76
C VAL A 103 -20.75 5.04 3.82
N ARG A 104 -21.87 5.67 3.47
CA ARG A 104 -21.91 6.87 2.64
C ARG A 104 -21.00 7.97 3.20
N ASP A 105 -21.14 8.30 4.48
CA ASP A 105 -20.37 9.38 5.10
C ASP A 105 -18.88 9.04 5.24
N ASN A 106 -18.53 7.77 5.42
CA ASN A 106 -17.14 7.32 5.37
C ASN A 106 -16.50 7.54 4.00
N VAL A 107 -17.21 7.25 2.91
CA VAL A 107 -16.70 7.45 1.55
C VAL A 107 -16.72 8.93 1.17
N ALA A 108 -17.70 9.70 1.62
CA ALA A 108 -17.81 11.14 1.37
C ALA A 108 -16.72 11.97 2.06
N LEU A 109 -16.20 11.51 3.19
CA LEU A 109 -15.31 12.26 4.07
C LEU A 109 -14.15 12.98 3.36
N PRO A 110 -13.36 12.36 2.46
CA PRO A 110 -12.29 13.05 1.76
C PRO A 110 -12.79 14.21 0.88
N LEU A 111 -13.94 14.05 0.25
CA LEU A 111 -14.54 15.10 -0.59
C LEU A 111 -15.07 16.26 0.25
N GLU A 112 -15.73 15.96 1.37
CA GLU A 112 -16.27 16.96 2.32
C GLU A 112 -15.14 17.83 2.93
N GLU A 113 -14.01 17.22 3.27
CA GLU A 113 -12.92 17.90 3.96
C GLU A 113 -11.92 18.62 3.02
N LEU A 114 -11.80 18.17 1.77
CA LEU A 114 -10.68 18.57 0.91
C LEU A 114 -11.13 19.20 -0.40
N THR A 115 -12.45 19.37 -0.66
CA THR A 115 -12.96 19.97 -1.89
C THR A 115 -14.10 20.94 -1.58
N ASP A 116 -14.38 21.82 -2.55
CA ASP A 116 -15.53 22.75 -2.51
C ASP A 116 -16.76 22.19 -3.25
N LYS A 117 -16.84 20.86 -3.44
CA LYS A 117 -17.96 20.20 -4.13
C LYS A 117 -19.27 20.38 -3.36
N THR A 118 -20.34 20.57 -4.11
CA THR A 118 -21.70 20.59 -3.56
C THR A 118 -22.10 19.21 -3.03
N ARG A 119 -23.10 19.19 -2.16
CA ARG A 119 -23.64 17.93 -1.60
C ARG A 119 -24.08 16.97 -2.72
N ALA A 120 -24.74 17.47 -3.77
CA ALA A 120 -25.19 16.63 -4.87
C ALA A 120 -24.02 16.02 -5.66
N GLU A 121 -22.95 16.77 -5.89
CA GLU A 121 -21.74 16.25 -6.54
C GLU A 121 -21.02 15.19 -5.68
N ILE A 122 -21.00 15.39 -4.35
CA ILE A 122 -20.43 14.43 -3.42
C ILE A 122 -21.27 13.15 -3.44
N ASP A 123 -22.60 13.25 -3.31
CA ASP A 123 -23.50 12.10 -3.34
C ASP A 123 -23.34 11.28 -4.61
N GLN A 124 -23.27 11.95 -5.77
CA GLN A 124 -23.05 11.27 -7.05
C GLN A 124 -21.70 10.54 -7.10
N ALA A 125 -20.63 11.18 -6.63
CA ALA A 125 -19.29 10.56 -6.60
C ALA A 125 -19.25 9.37 -5.66
N VAL A 126 -19.87 9.47 -4.48
CA VAL A 126 -19.97 8.39 -3.50
C VAL A 126 -20.74 7.21 -4.05
N ASP A 127 -21.94 7.44 -4.62
CA ASP A 127 -22.76 6.38 -5.20
C ASP A 127 -22.01 5.65 -6.32
N GLN A 128 -21.32 6.37 -7.19
CA GLN A 128 -20.47 5.78 -8.23
C GLN A 128 -19.37 4.88 -7.67
N LYS A 129 -18.65 5.33 -6.64
CA LYS A 129 -17.56 4.52 -6.06
C LYS A 129 -18.09 3.33 -5.26
N LEU A 130 -19.24 3.46 -4.59
CA LEU A 130 -19.91 2.35 -3.92
C LEU A 130 -20.44 1.31 -4.91
N GLU A 131 -20.96 1.73 -6.05
CA GLU A 131 -21.37 0.83 -7.13
C GLU A 131 -20.18 0.03 -7.67
N MET A 132 -19.02 0.68 -7.91
CA MET A 132 -17.78 0.01 -8.38
C MET A 132 -17.31 -1.11 -7.46
N VAL A 133 -17.58 -1.03 -6.15
CA VAL A 133 -17.21 -2.05 -5.17
C VAL A 133 -18.37 -2.97 -4.77
N GLY A 134 -19.57 -2.78 -5.38
CA GLY A 134 -20.78 -3.57 -5.10
C GLY A 134 -21.34 -3.32 -3.69
N MET A 135 -21.29 -2.07 -3.20
CA MET A 135 -21.71 -1.69 -1.84
C MET A 135 -22.74 -0.56 -1.81
N LEU A 136 -23.38 -0.26 -2.95
CA LEU A 136 -24.36 0.84 -3.02
C LEU A 136 -25.59 0.59 -2.13
N ASP A 137 -26.08 -0.66 -2.09
CA ASP A 137 -27.29 -1.03 -1.33
C ASP A 137 -27.14 -0.90 0.19
N VAL A 138 -25.89 -0.84 0.68
CA VAL A 138 -25.59 -0.75 2.12
C VAL A 138 -25.11 0.64 2.54
N LYS A 139 -25.28 1.64 1.71
CA LYS A 139 -24.70 2.99 1.93
C LYS A 139 -25.16 3.68 3.22
N GLU A 140 -26.35 3.34 3.71
CA GLU A 140 -26.90 3.90 4.94
C GLU A 140 -26.56 3.08 6.22
N GLN A 141 -25.92 1.91 6.06
CA GLN A 141 -25.50 1.08 7.18
C GLN A 141 -24.29 1.65 7.91
N MET A 142 -24.16 1.24 9.17
CA MET A 142 -22.99 1.56 10.01
C MET A 142 -21.89 0.49 9.82
N PRO A 143 -20.61 0.84 10.01
CA PRO A 143 -19.51 -0.14 9.91
C PRO A 143 -19.62 -1.36 10.81
N SER A 144 -20.35 -1.25 11.94
CA SER A 144 -20.62 -2.35 12.88
C SER A 144 -21.55 -3.43 12.31
N GLU A 145 -22.36 -3.10 11.31
CA GLU A 145 -23.33 -3.99 10.68
C GLU A 145 -22.72 -4.81 9.51
N LEU A 146 -21.44 -4.54 9.18
CA LEU A 146 -20.79 -5.05 7.98
C LEU A 146 -19.82 -6.19 8.29
N SER A 147 -19.69 -7.14 7.36
CA SER A 147 -18.62 -8.15 7.39
C SER A 147 -17.23 -7.54 7.17
N GLY A 148 -16.17 -8.29 7.46
CA GLY A 148 -14.80 -7.86 7.21
C GLY A 148 -14.53 -7.51 5.74
N GLY A 149 -14.97 -8.36 4.81
CA GLY A 149 -14.87 -8.13 3.38
C GLY A 149 -15.63 -6.89 2.90
N MET A 150 -16.85 -6.66 3.40
CA MET A 150 -17.62 -5.45 3.09
C MET A 150 -16.89 -4.18 3.55
N ARG A 151 -16.34 -4.18 4.77
CA ARG A 151 -15.53 -3.05 5.27
C ARG A 151 -14.31 -2.77 4.40
N LYS A 152 -13.64 -3.81 3.88
CA LYS A 152 -12.52 -3.66 2.95
C LYS A 152 -12.96 -3.03 1.63
N ARG A 153 -14.06 -3.47 1.03
CA ARG A 153 -14.63 -2.89 -0.21
C ARG A 153 -14.97 -1.41 -0.04
N ILE A 154 -15.58 -1.03 1.08
CA ILE A 154 -15.91 0.37 1.38
C ILE A 154 -14.65 1.21 1.58
N SER A 155 -13.62 0.65 2.23
CA SER A 155 -12.31 1.32 2.36
C SER A 155 -11.66 1.56 0.99
N LEU A 156 -11.82 0.64 0.02
CA LEU A 156 -11.40 0.83 -1.37
C LEU A 156 -12.18 1.98 -2.04
N ALA A 157 -13.49 2.02 -1.91
CA ALA A 157 -14.32 3.11 -2.45
C ALA A 157 -13.88 4.47 -1.89
N ARG A 158 -13.63 4.55 -0.57
CA ARG A 158 -13.13 5.77 0.07
C ARG A 158 -11.75 6.18 -0.45
N ALA A 159 -10.85 5.23 -0.68
CA ALA A 159 -9.52 5.54 -1.22
C ALA A 159 -9.58 6.05 -2.66
N LEU A 160 -10.59 5.62 -3.43
CA LEU A 160 -10.78 5.99 -4.84
C LEU A 160 -11.61 7.27 -5.06
N VAL A 161 -12.34 7.77 -4.04
CA VAL A 161 -13.32 8.85 -4.23
C VAL A 161 -12.71 10.17 -4.66
N MET A 162 -11.44 10.41 -4.33
CA MET A 162 -10.66 11.58 -4.76
C MET A 162 -9.99 11.41 -6.13
N GLU A 163 -10.23 10.28 -6.82
CA GLU A 163 -9.59 9.93 -8.09
C GLU A 163 -8.06 10.03 -8.05
N PRO A 164 -7.42 9.32 -7.11
CA PRO A 164 -5.99 9.43 -6.88
C PRO A 164 -5.18 8.88 -8.06
N GLU A 165 -3.92 9.31 -8.17
CA GLU A 165 -2.94 8.74 -9.11
C GLU A 165 -2.15 7.58 -8.50
N LEU A 166 -2.15 7.49 -7.18
CA LEU A 166 -1.47 6.44 -6.39
C LEU A 166 -2.39 5.91 -5.31
N ILE A 167 -2.51 4.59 -5.18
CA ILE A 167 -3.13 3.97 -4.02
C ILE A 167 -2.09 3.13 -3.27
N LEU A 168 -2.07 3.31 -1.96
CA LEU A 168 -1.24 2.57 -1.02
C LEU A 168 -2.13 1.56 -0.27
N PHE A 169 -1.69 0.32 -0.21
CA PHE A 169 -2.41 -0.76 0.48
C PHE A 169 -1.54 -1.33 1.59
N ASP A 170 -2.03 -1.28 2.81
CA ASP A 170 -1.39 -1.91 3.97
C ASP A 170 -2.16 -3.18 4.34
N GLU A 171 -1.64 -4.34 3.95
CA GLU A 171 -2.19 -5.67 4.20
C GLU A 171 -3.70 -5.76 3.82
N PRO A 172 -4.07 -5.56 2.54
CA PRO A 172 -5.47 -5.37 2.14
C PRO A 172 -6.36 -6.60 2.41
N SER A 173 -5.84 -7.80 2.29
CA SER A 173 -6.56 -9.08 2.50
C SER A 173 -6.37 -9.70 3.88
N ALA A 174 -5.50 -9.11 4.73
CA ALA A 174 -5.20 -9.69 6.04
C ALA A 174 -6.43 -9.87 6.93
N GLY A 175 -6.51 -11.05 7.54
CA GLY A 175 -7.57 -11.43 8.47
C GLY A 175 -8.89 -11.84 7.81
N LEU A 176 -8.89 -12.05 6.49
CA LEU A 176 -10.00 -12.62 5.74
C LEU A 176 -9.74 -14.11 5.45
N ASP A 177 -10.79 -14.87 5.20
CA ASP A 177 -10.66 -16.23 4.69
C ASP A 177 -10.10 -16.24 3.26
N PRO A 178 -9.49 -17.34 2.78
CA PRO A 178 -8.82 -17.38 1.47
C PRO A 178 -9.72 -17.04 0.29
N VAL A 179 -11.02 -17.37 0.36
CA VAL A 179 -11.96 -17.10 -0.73
C VAL A 179 -12.25 -15.60 -0.81
N ILE A 180 -12.55 -14.98 0.33
CA ILE A 180 -12.81 -13.53 0.39
C ILE A 180 -11.53 -12.73 0.08
N SER A 181 -10.35 -13.20 0.52
CA SER A 181 -9.06 -12.61 0.13
C SER A 181 -8.90 -12.57 -1.38
N SER A 182 -9.18 -13.70 -2.07
CA SER A 182 -9.13 -13.75 -3.54
C SER A 182 -10.09 -12.76 -4.20
N VAL A 183 -11.30 -12.61 -3.68
CA VAL A 183 -12.27 -11.63 -4.18
C VAL A 183 -11.80 -10.19 -4.00
N ILE A 184 -11.13 -9.87 -2.88
CA ILE A 184 -10.55 -8.55 -2.65
C ILE A 184 -9.37 -8.30 -3.60
N ASP A 185 -8.52 -9.31 -3.83
CA ASP A 185 -7.39 -9.21 -4.75
C ASP A 185 -7.86 -8.92 -6.19
N GLU A 186 -8.86 -9.66 -6.68
CA GLU A 186 -9.48 -9.44 -8.00
C GLU A 186 -10.12 -8.05 -8.09
N LEU A 187 -10.76 -7.58 -7.02
CA LEU A 187 -11.33 -6.24 -6.97
C LEU A 187 -10.24 -5.17 -7.04
N ILE A 188 -9.12 -5.33 -6.33
CA ILE A 188 -7.96 -4.42 -6.40
C ILE A 188 -7.44 -4.37 -7.84
N ILE A 189 -7.24 -5.51 -8.50
CA ILE A 189 -6.77 -5.58 -9.89
C ILE A 189 -7.73 -4.81 -10.81
N SER A 190 -9.02 -5.18 -10.78
CA SER A 190 -10.05 -4.56 -11.61
C SER A 190 -10.14 -3.04 -11.42
N LEU A 191 -10.17 -2.57 -10.17
CA LEU A 191 -10.29 -1.14 -9.86
C LEU A 191 -9.04 -0.36 -10.28
N THR A 192 -7.84 -0.91 -10.08
CA THR A 192 -6.59 -0.23 -10.47
C THR A 192 -6.45 -0.13 -11.98
N GLU A 193 -6.88 -1.16 -12.72
CA GLU A 193 -6.89 -1.16 -14.19
C GLU A 193 -7.95 -0.19 -14.76
N GLN A 194 -9.18 -0.25 -14.25
CA GLN A 194 -10.28 0.61 -14.71
C GLN A 194 -9.99 2.10 -14.41
N SER A 195 -9.47 2.40 -13.24
CA SER A 195 -9.15 3.77 -12.83
C SER A 195 -7.78 4.24 -13.33
N LYS A 196 -7.00 3.37 -13.98
CA LYS A 196 -5.63 3.63 -14.44
C LYS A 196 -4.74 4.20 -13.35
N VAL A 197 -4.76 3.58 -12.19
CA VAL A 197 -4.10 4.06 -10.97
C VAL A 197 -2.87 3.19 -10.66
N THR A 198 -1.79 3.83 -10.25
CA THR A 198 -0.58 3.16 -9.75
C THR A 198 -0.81 2.67 -8.32
N SER A 199 -0.22 1.53 -7.96
CA SER A 199 -0.44 0.95 -6.64
C SER A 199 0.87 0.50 -5.98
N VAL A 200 0.97 0.71 -4.67
CA VAL A 200 1.98 0.08 -3.81
C VAL A 200 1.25 -0.72 -2.74
N ILE A 201 1.49 -2.01 -2.72
CA ILE A 201 0.85 -2.96 -1.83
C ILE A 201 1.92 -3.54 -0.90
N VAL A 202 1.70 -3.49 0.41
CA VAL A 202 2.53 -4.23 1.34
C VAL A 202 1.75 -5.41 1.88
N THR A 203 2.35 -6.60 1.85
CA THR A 203 1.74 -7.82 2.37
C THR A 203 2.77 -8.86 2.75
N HIS A 204 2.37 -9.79 3.60
CA HIS A 204 3.10 -11.03 3.89
C HIS A 204 2.36 -12.27 3.33
N GLU A 205 1.20 -12.08 2.70
CA GLU A 205 0.41 -13.15 2.08
C GLU A 205 0.88 -13.39 0.65
N MET A 206 1.60 -14.50 0.41
CA MET A 206 2.26 -14.75 -0.88
C MET A 206 1.28 -14.97 -2.03
N ASP A 207 0.17 -15.69 -1.79
CA ASP A 207 -0.83 -15.93 -2.82
C ASP A 207 -1.43 -14.62 -3.35
N SER A 208 -1.78 -13.70 -2.46
CA SER A 208 -2.22 -12.34 -2.81
C SER A 208 -1.12 -11.56 -3.53
N ALA A 209 0.11 -11.59 -3.01
CA ALA A 209 1.25 -10.89 -3.61
C ALA A 209 1.45 -11.28 -5.08
N PHE A 210 1.45 -12.59 -5.37
CA PHE A 210 1.63 -13.10 -6.74
C PHE A 210 0.41 -12.89 -7.63
N ARG A 211 -0.79 -12.81 -7.07
CA ARG A 211 -2.00 -12.53 -7.84
C ARG A 211 -2.09 -11.07 -8.26
N ILE A 212 -1.82 -10.13 -7.35
CA ILE A 212 -2.00 -8.70 -7.58
C ILE A 212 -0.80 -8.08 -8.32
N GLY A 213 0.41 -8.49 -7.97
CA GLY A 213 1.63 -7.80 -8.37
C GLY A 213 1.96 -7.87 -9.86
N THR A 214 2.25 -6.72 -10.47
CA THR A 214 2.97 -6.65 -11.76
C THR A 214 4.47 -6.60 -11.54
N ARG A 215 4.90 -6.06 -10.40
CA ARG A 215 6.28 -6.04 -9.90
C ARG A 215 6.30 -6.33 -8.41
N MET A 216 7.39 -6.90 -7.96
CA MET A 216 7.58 -7.29 -6.57
C MET A 216 8.93 -6.82 -6.04
N ALA A 217 9.00 -6.55 -4.74
CA ALA A 217 10.24 -6.24 -4.03
C ALA A 217 10.24 -6.96 -2.68
N MET A 218 11.36 -7.60 -2.32
CA MET A 218 11.54 -8.23 -1.03
C MET A 218 12.27 -7.30 -0.07
N LEU A 219 11.58 -6.92 1.02
CA LEU A 219 12.17 -6.16 2.13
C LEU A 219 12.59 -7.12 3.25
N TYR A 220 13.88 -7.17 3.51
CA TYR A 220 14.45 -7.99 4.58
C TYR A 220 15.48 -7.18 5.37
N GLN A 221 15.38 -7.18 6.70
CA GLN A 221 16.27 -6.44 7.60
C GLN A 221 16.52 -4.98 7.16
N GLY A 222 15.43 -4.28 6.84
CA GLY A 222 15.49 -2.86 6.43
C GLY A 222 16.03 -2.59 5.02
N LYS A 223 16.36 -3.62 4.23
CA LYS A 223 16.89 -3.50 2.86
C LYS A 223 15.98 -4.13 1.82
N ILE A 224 15.93 -3.56 0.64
CA ILE A 224 15.39 -4.27 -0.54
C ILE A 224 16.49 -5.19 -1.05
N ILE A 225 16.31 -6.50 -0.87
CA ILE A 225 17.30 -7.52 -1.24
C ILE A 225 17.11 -8.06 -2.65
N GLU A 226 15.90 -7.94 -3.19
CA GLU A 226 15.57 -8.34 -4.56
C GLU A 226 14.35 -7.60 -5.08
N GLN A 227 14.30 -7.36 -6.40
CA GLN A 227 13.17 -6.76 -7.10
C GLN A 227 13.06 -7.41 -8.48
N GLY A 228 11.83 -7.66 -8.94
CA GLY A 228 11.57 -8.25 -10.25
C GLY A 228 10.09 -8.41 -10.55
N THR A 229 9.78 -9.06 -11.66
CA THR A 229 8.45 -9.57 -11.96
C THR A 229 8.10 -10.75 -11.05
N PRO A 230 6.81 -11.13 -10.91
CA PRO A 230 6.42 -12.32 -10.18
C PRO A 230 7.16 -13.59 -10.64
N GLU A 231 7.39 -13.74 -11.95
CA GLU A 231 8.10 -14.87 -12.54
C GLU A 231 9.59 -14.89 -12.17
N GLU A 232 10.24 -13.73 -12.16
CA GLU A 232 11.63 -13.58 -11.71
C GLU A 232 11.76 -13.91 -10.23
N MET A 233 10.86 -13.38 -9.40
CA MET A 233 10.87 -13.66 -7.97
C MET A 233 10.69 -15.15 -7.64
N LYS A 234 9.82 -15.87 -8.38
CA LYS A 234 9.66 -17.32 -8.22
C LYS A 234 10.92 -18.12 -8.57
N ARG A 235 11.78 -17.59 -9.43
CA ARG A 235 13.03 -18.22 -9.86
C ARG A 235 14.26 -17.69 -9.11
N SER A 236 14.03 -16.90 -8.07
CA SER A 236 15.12 -16.30 -7.30
C SER A 236 16.06 -17.34 -6.74
N GLU A 237 17.36 -17.15 -6.94
CA GLU A 237 18.42 -17.92 -6.33
C GLU A 237 18.86 -17.37 -4.97
N ASN A 238 18.29 -16.22 -4.55
CA ASN A 238 18.55 -15.65 -3.23
C ASN A 238 17.96 -16.55 -2.14
N PRO A 239 18.77 -17.11 -1.23
CA PRO A 239 18.28 -18.08 -0.25
C PRO A 239 17.24 -17.50 0.73
N VAL A 240 17.29 -16.20 1.01
CA VAL A 240 16.29 -15.52 1.86
C VAL A 240 14.95 -15.43 1.13
N VAL A 241 14.96 -15.05 -0.16
CA VAL A 241 13.76 -14.99 -0.98
C VAL A 241 13.15 -16.38 -1.16
N ALA A 242 13.97 -17.36 -1.54
CA ALA A 242 13.53 -18.74 -1.72
C ALA A 242 12.91 -19.33 -0.43
N GLN A 243 13.55 -19.12 0.74
CA GLN A 243 13.01 -19.53 2.02
C GLN A 243 11.69 -18.84 2.34
N PHE A 244 11.59 -17.54 2.12
CA PHE A 244 10.37 -16.76 2.39
C PHE A 244 9.20 -17.22 1.53
N LEU A 245 9.45 -17.47 0.24
CA LEU A 245 8.42 -17.91 -0.71
C LEU A 245 7.94 -19.33 -0.47
N SER A 246 8.87 -20.25 -0.08
CA SER A 246 8.54 -21.65 0.21
C SER A 246 7.93 -21.85 1.58
N GLY A 247 8.07 -20.90 2.50
CA GLY A 247 7.69 -21.07 3.91
C GLY A 247 8.56 -22.10 4.66
N SER A 248 9.78 -22.39 4.16
CA SER A 248 10.68 -23.37 4.78
C SER A 248 11.08 -22.96 6.20
N THR A 249 11.11 -23.95 7.09
CA THR A 249 11.63 -23.78 8.45
C THR A 249 13.15 -23.88 8.54
N GLU A 250 13.82 -24.18 7.42
CA GLU A 250 15.28 -24.23 7.32
C GLU A 250 15.78 -23.12 6.41
N GLY A 251 16.80 -22.36 6.84
CA GLY A 251 17.45 -21.33 6.05
C GLY A 251 17.76 -20.04 6.80
N PRO A 252 18.36 -19.04 6.10
CA PRO A 252 19.01 -17.90 6.71
C PRO A 252 18.08 -16.96 7.51
N ILE A 253 16.77 -17.00 7.25
CA ILE A 253 15.80 -16.17 7.99
C ILE A 253 15.72 -16.58 9.46
N LEU A 254 15.74 -17.89 9.76
CA LEU A 254 15.64 -18.40 11.13
C LEU A 254 16.99 -18.52 11.82
N GLU A 255 18.06 -18.78 11.09
CA GLU A 255 19.42 -18.79 11.62
C GLU A 255 19.80 -17.41 12.19
N GLY A 256 19.55 -16.33 11.44
CA GLY A 256 19.75 -14.96 11.92
C GLY A 256 18.83 -14.53 13.07
N SER A 257 17.71 -15.24 13.30
CA SER A 257 16.81 -14.98 14.43
C SER A 257 17.23 -15.72 15.70
N GLN A 258 17.89 -16.87 15.59
CA GLN A 258 18.38 -17.65 16.74
C GLN A 258 19.57 -16.97 17.41
N ASP A 259 20.45 -16.32 16.65
CA ASP A 259 21.55 -15.51 17.19
C ASP A 259 21.05 -14.32 18.01
N ALA A 260 19.91 -13.75 17.66
CA ALA A 260 19.27 -12.64 18.40
C ALA A 260 18.58 -13.10 19.69
N ILE A 261 18.21 -14.39 19.82
CA ILE A 261 17.58 -14.96 21.02
C ILE A 261 18.65 -15.48 21.98
N ALA A 262 19.79 -15.94 21.48
CA ALA A 262 20.89 -16.48 22.30
C ALA A 262 21.73 -15.38 22.99
N THR A 263 21.54 -14.10 22.66
CA THR A 263 22.33 -12.96 23.18
C THR A 263 21.56 -12.12 24.22
N LYS A 264 20.46 -12.64 24.80
CA LYS A 264 19.70 -11.98 25.88
C LYS A 264 19.77 -12.75 27.18
#